data_9e5b0099ec3316de10f24c1ddc7d3c41
#
_entry.id   9e5b0099ec3316de10f24c1ddc7d3c41
#
_cell.length_a   1.000
_cell.length_b   1.000
_cell.length_c   1.000
_cell.angle_alpha   90.00
_cell.angle_beta   90.00
_cell.angle_gamma   90.00
#
_symmetry.space_group_name_H-M   'P 1'
#
loop_
_entity.id
_entity.type
_entity.pdbx_description
1 polymer ?
#
loop_
_entity_poly.entity_id
_entity_poly.type
_entity_poly.pdbx_seq_one_letter_code
_entity_poly.pdbx_strand_id
1 'polypeptide(L)'
;MEDLKGKFVLITGASTGIGAAAAKAFAAQGANVAVHYNRSADKAEAVADAVRACGVKAMTVAADVADTGAVDAAVAHVLDGFGRIDVLINNAGSLVKRTPFTEVSDAYFDDVINVNARSVVAFSRAVVPAMRKQGGGAIVNVTSIAARHGGGPGALIYAASKGFVSTLTRGMAKELMPDRIRVNAVSPGVIMTPFHEQFSTEAQIDAFRQSIPMGRLGDPDECSGAFLYLASETLASYVTGQIIEVNGGQLMV
;
A
#
# COMPACT_ATOMS: atom_id res chain seq x y z
N MET A 1 1.52 19.73 -4.75
CA MET A 1 1.28 19.13 -6.09
C MET A 1 -0.12 19.50 -6.54
N GLU A 2 -0.24 20.50 -7.41
CA GLU A 2 -1.55 21.05 -7.80
C GLU A 2 -2.48 20.03 -8.47
N ASP A 3 -1.91 19.06 -9.18
CA ASP A 3 -2.67 18.00 -9.88
C ASP A 3 -3.26 16.93 -8.94
N LEU A 4 -2.85 16.90 -7.68
CA LEU A 4 -3.46 16.04 -6.65
C LEU A 4 -4.60 16.74 -5.92
N LYS A 5 -4.72 18.06 -6.02
CA LYS A 5 -5.78 18.83 -5.38
C LYS A 5 -7.16 18.41 -5.89
N GLY A 6 -8.07 18.09 -4.97
CA GLY A 6 -9.41 17.62 -5.28
C GLY A 6 -9.52 16.19 -5.77
N LYS A 7 -8.41 15.46 -5.96
CA LYS A 7 -8.40 14.02 -6.28
C LYS A 7 -8.97 13.20 -5.12
N PHE A 8 -9.48 12.02 -5.43
CA PHE A 8 -10.03 11.07 -4.47
C PHE A 8 -9.12 9.83 -4.41
N VAL A 9 -8.59 9.59 -3.22
CA VAL A 9 -7.58 8.55 -2.96
C VAL A 9 -8.15 7.51 -2.01
N LEU A 10 -8.16 6.25 -2.41
CA LEU A 10 -8.44 5.12 -1.53
C LEU A 10 -7.12 4.49 -1.08
N ILE A 11 -6.89 4.39 0.22
CA ILE A 11 -5.67 3.80 0.79
C ILE A 11 -6.03 2.61 1.67
N THR A 12 -5.61 1.41 1.31
CA THR A 12 -5.87 0.22 2.10
C THR A 12 -4.90 0.11 3.28
N GLY A 13 -5.39 -0.32 4.46
CA GLY A 13 -4.58 -0.41 5.67
C GLY A 13 -4.05 0.95 6.14
N ALA A 14 -4.88 2.00 6.04
CA ALA A 14 -4.49 3.38 6.29
C ALA A 14 -4.67 3.83 7.75
N SER A 15 -5.07 2.95 8.67
CA SER A 15 -5.24 3.30 10.09
C SER A 15 -3.92 3.51 10.84
N THR A 16 -2.79 2.99 10.33
CA THR A 16 -1.47 3.08 10.97
C THR A 16 -0.32 3.06 9.96
N GLY A 17 0.90 3.31 10.43
CA GLY A 17 2.14 3.12 9.67
C GLY A 17 2.18 3.88 8.35
N ILE A 18 2.71 3.23 7.31
CA ILE A 18 2.91 3.82 5.97
C ILE A 18 1.60 4.32 5.36
N GLY A 19 0.49 3.56 5.53
CA GLY A 19 -0.80 3.97 4.99
C GLY A 19 -1.36 5.23 5.65
N ALA A 20 -1.19 5.39 6.97
CA ALA A 20 -1.61 6.59 7.70
C ALA A 20 -0.75 7.81 7.32
N ALA A 21 0.56 7.62 7.16
CA ALA A 21 1.47 8.66 6.67
C ALA A 21 1.09 9.12 5.26
N ALA A 22 0.85 8.17 4.35
CA ALA A 22 0.39 8.45 3.00
C ALA A 22 -0.93 9.23 3.00
N ALA A 23 -1.92 8.84 3.83
CA ALA A 23 -3.21 9.52 3.93
C ALA A 23 -3.05 11.01 4.28
N LYS A 24 -2.25 11.30 5.30
CA LYS A 24 -1.94 12.67 5.70
C LYS A 24 -1.18 13.44 4.61
N ALA A 25 -0.23 12.79 3.95
CA ALA A 25 0.55 13.41 2.88
C ALA A 25 -0.32 13.78 1.67
N PHE A 26 -1.25 12.91 1.25
CA PHE A 26 -2.22 13.23 0.21
C PHE A 26 -3.15 14.37 0.61
N ALA A 27 -3.64 14.37 1.85
CA ALA A 27 -4.48 15.45 2.39
C ALA A 27 -3.75 16.81 2.37
N ALA A 28 -2.49 16.85 2.73
CA ALA A 28 -1.64 18.05 2.66
C ALA A 28 -1.45 18.57 1.23
N GLN A 29 -1.65 17.74 0.20
CA GLN A 29 -1.69 18.15 -1.21
C GLN A 29 -3.11 18.51 -1.69
N GLY A 30 -4.10 18.55 -0.80
CA GLY A 30 -5.48 18.91 -1.11
C GLY A 30 -6.31 17.75 -1.70
N ALA A 31 -5.87 16.51 -1.57
CA ALA A 31 -6.62 15.33 -2.00
C ALA A 31 -7.61 14.87 -0.92
N ASN A 32 -8.77 14.35 -1.33
CA ASN A 32 -9.75 13.69 -0.48
C ASN A 32 -9.35 12.23 -0.26
N VAL A 33 -9.50 11.70 0.96
CA VAL A 33 -8.97 10.38 1.28
C VAL A 33 -10.00 9.47 1.92
N ALA A 34 -10.14 8.26 1.37
CA ALA A 34 -10.82 7.15 2.01
C ALA A 34 -9.79 6.32 2.78
N VAL A 35 -9.92 6.30 4.09
CA VAL A 35 -9.05 5.63 5.06
C VAL A 35 -9.61 4.23 5.32
N HIS A 36 -9.07 3.22 4.62
CA HIS A 36 -9.52 1.85 4.84
C HIS A 36 -8.78 1.21 6.03
N TYR A 37 -9.53 0.43 6.82
CA TYR A 37 -9.04 -0.35 7.96
C TYR A 37 -9.75 -1.70 8.07
N ASN A 38 -9.17 -2.65 8.86
CA ASN A 38 -9.85 -3.91 9.21
C ASN A 38 -10.50 -3.81 10.60
N ARG A 39 -9.69 -3.68 11.67
CA ARG A 39 -10.13 -3.77 13.07
C ARG A 39 -9.94 -2.49 13.88
N SER A 40 -9.09 -1.59 13.44
CA SER A 40 -8.66 -0.41 14.22
C SER A 40 -9.49 0.83 13.87
N ALA A 41 -10.80 0.82 14.17
CA ALA A 41 -11.72 1.91 13.86
C ALA A 41 -11.27 3.25 14.45
N ASP A 42 -10.91 3.28 15.75
CA ASP A 42 -10.50 4.51 16.43
C ASP A 42 -9.24 5.12 15.80
N LYS A 43 -8.27 4.28 15.42
CA LYS A 43 -7.05 4.76 14.74
C LYS A 43 -7.36 5.27 13.32
N ALA A 44 -8.27 4.61 12.61
CA ALA A 44 -8.69 5.05 11.28
C ALA A 44 -9.41 6.39 11.35
N GLU A 45 -10.29 6.59 12.34
CA GLU A 45 -10.99 7.85 12.55
C GLU A 45 -10.02 8.97 12.93
N ALA A 46 -9.05 8.71 13.81
CA ALA A 46 -8.00 9.68 14.13
C ALA A 46 -7.19 10.12 12.89
N VAL A 47 -6.93 9.20 11.95
CA VAL A 47 -6.30 9.54 10.66
C VAL A 47 -7.26 10.36 9.80
N ALA A 48 -8.53 9.99 9.72
CA ALA A 48 -9.54 10.72 8.97
C ALA A 48 -9.73 12.15 9.50
N ASP A 49 -9.69 12.33 10.83
CA ASP A 49 -9.73 13.67 11.45
C ASP A 49 -8.50 14.51 11.08
N ALA A 50 -7.32 13.90 11.09
CA ALA A 50 -6.12 14.60 10.63
C ALA A 50 -6.18 14.98 9.13
N VAL A 51 -6.81 14.15 8.30
CA VAL A 51 -7.09 14.46 6.89
C VAL A 51 -8.08 15.63 6.78
N ARG A 52 -9.20 15.61 7.53
CA ARG A 52 -10.21 16.69 7.54
C ARG A 52 -9.61 18.02 8.01
N ALA A 53 -8.66 17.98 8.95
CA ALA A 53 -7.95 19.17 9.42
C ALA A 53 -7.16 19.89 8.32
N CYS A 54 -6.83 19.21 7.21
CA CYS A 54 -6.24 19.81 6.01
C CYS A 54 -7.29 20.50 5.11
N GLY A 55 -8.57 20.56 5.49
CA GLY A 55 -9.63 21.20 4.72
C GLY A 55 -10.17 20.35 3.56
N VAL A 56 -9.91 19.06 3.54
CA VAL A 56 -10.36 18.11 2.51
C VAL A 56 -11.35 17.10 3.08
N LYS A 57 -12.04 16.35 2.20
CA LYS A 57 -12.96 15.30 2.62
C LYS A 57 -12.20 14.05 3.08
N ALA A 58 -12.68 13.44 4.15
CA ALA A 58 -12.23 12.11 4.58
C ALA A 58 -13.43 11.22 4.94
N MET A 59 -13.31 9.94 4.63
CA MET A 59 -14.21 8.90 5.13
C MET A 59 -13.40 7.70 5.60
N THR A 60 -13.90 6.99 6.58
CA THR A 60 -13.35 5.70 6.99
C THR A 60 -14.15 4.57 6.34
N VAL A 61 -13.50 3.48 5.98
CA VAL A 61 -14.16 2.31 5.40
C VAL A 61 -13.57 1.02 5.97
N ALA A 62 -14.43 0.19 6.53
CA ALA A 62 -14.05 -1.08 7.15
C ALA A 62 -14.17 -2.23 6.15
N ALA A 63 -13.13 -3.06 6.01
CA ALA A 63 -13.22 -4.36 5.35
C ALA A 63 -12.07 -5.27 5.79
N ASP A 64 -12.32 -6.57 5.84
CA ASP A 64 -11.22 -7.55 5.82
C ASP A 64 -10.75 -7.72 4.38
N VAL A 65 -9.50 -7.37 4.13
CA VAL A 65 -8.91 -7.46 2.77
C VAL A 65 -8.81 -8.90 2.25
N ALA A 66 -8.89 -9.88 3.13
CA ALA A 66 -8.92 -11.30 2.78
C ALA A 66 -10.31 -11.76 2.27
N ASP A 67 -11.36 -11.01 2.58
CA ASP A 67 -12.73 -11.26 2.10
C ASP A 67 -13.02 -10.39 0.86
N THR A 68 -13.11 -11.05 -0.29
CA THR A 68 -13.33 -10.37 -1.57
C THR A 68 -14.69 -9.67 -1.63
N GLY A 69 -15.74 -10.24 -1.00
CA GLY A 69 -17.05 -9.62 -0.95
C GLY A 69 -17.06 -8.35 -0.09
N ALA A 70 -16.34 -8.37 1.05
CA ALA A 70 -16.14 -7.18 1.87
C ALA A 70 -15.34 -6.10 1.12
N VAL A 71 -14.35 -6.48 0.31
CA VAL A 71 -13.59 -5.55 -0.54
C VAL A 71 -14.50 -4.90 -1.59
N ASP A 72 -15.32 -5.68 -2.29
CA ASP A 72 -16.25 -5.15 -3.31
C ASP A 72 -17.25 -4.16 -2.67
N ALA A 73 -17.80 -4.49 -1.49
CA ALA A 73 -18.68 -3.61 -0.74
C ALA A 73 -17.99 -2.32 -0.26
N ALA A 74 -16.73 -2.44 0.19
CA ALA A 74 -15.94 -1.28 0.62
C ALA A 74 -15.68 -0.31 -0.53
N VAL A 75 -15.31 -0.81 -1.71
CA VAL A 75 -15.10 0.02 -2.91
C VAL A 75 -16.40 0.68 -3.36
N ALA A 76 -17.52 -0.06 -3.35
CA ALA A 76 -18.83 0.49 -3.67
C ALA A 76 -19.19 1.63 -2.71
N HIS A 77 -19.00 1.45 -1.40
CA HIS A 77 -19.24 2.48 -0.40
C HIS A 77 -18.40 3.75 -0.63
N VAL A 78 -17.12 3.60 -1.01
CA VAL A 78 -16.26 4.75 -1.34
C VAL A 78 -16.77 5.46 -2.60
N LEU A 79 -17.18 4.71 -3.62
CA LEU A 79 -17.73 5.28 -4.85
C LEU A 79 -19.05 5.98 -4.61
N ASP A 80 -19.92 5.47 -3.74
CA ASP A 80 -21.17 6.12 -3.35
C ASP A 80 -20.92 7.45 -2.62
N GLY A 81 -19.91 7.49 -1.73
CA GLY A 81 -19.59 8.68 -0.95
C GLY A 81 -18.81 9.74 -1.73
N PHE A 82 -17.86 9.32 -2.56
CA PHE A 82 -16.97 10.24 -3.30
C PHE A 82 -17.32 10.42 -4.77
N GLY A 83 -18.09 9.50 -5.36
CA GLY A 83 -18.45 9.50 -6.77
C GLY A 83 -17.35 9.02 -7.73
N ARG A 84 -16.12 8.92 -7.25
CA ARG A 84 -14.93 8.52 -8.04
C ARG A 84 -13.78 8.05 -7.17
N ILE A 85 -12.82 7.36 -7.76
CA ILE A 85 -11.52 7.02 -7.18
C ILE A 85 -10.45 7.32 -8.22
N ASP A 86 -9.64 8.35 -8.00
CA ASP A 86 -8.54 8.73 -8.93
C ASP A 86 -7.28 7.94 -8.65
N VAL A 87 -7.03 7.61 -7.38
CA VAL A 87 -5.83 6.90 -6.95
C VAL A 87 -6.21 5.77 -5.99
N LEU A 88 -5.67 4.59 -6.23
CA LEU A 88 -5.72 3.46 -5.30
C LEU A 88 -4.31 3.18 -4.78
N ILE A 89 -4.14 3.18 -3.45
CA ILE A 89 -2.92 2.72 -2.79
C ILE A 89 -3.20 1.37 -2.13
N ASN A 90 -2.70 0.29 -2.72
CA ASN A 90 -2.76 -1.05 -2.15
C ASN A 90 -1.63 -1.22 -1.13
N ASN A 91 -1.86 -0.72 0.10
CA ASN A 91 -0.87 -0.74 1.17
C ASN A 91 -1.12 -1.85 2.22
N ALA A 92 -2.36 -2.30 2.40
CA ALA A 92 -2.67 -3.35 3.36
C ALA A 92 -1.78 -4.58 3.16
N GLY A 93 -1.24 -5.10 4.26
CA GLY A 93 -0.39 -6.28 4.24
C GLY A 93 0.06 -6.69 5.65
N SER A 94 0.39 -7.96 5.80
CA SER A 94 0.84 -8.53 7.07
C SER A 94 1.77 -9.72 6.85
N LEU A 95 2.70 -9.92 7.78
CA LEU A 95 3.47 -11.16 7.89
C LEU A 95 2.60 -12.32 8.43
N VAL A 96 1.47 -12.00 9.08
CA VAL A 96 0.60 -12.90 9.84
C VAL A 96 1.34 -13.45 11.07
N LYS A 97 2.39 -14.24 10.86
CA LYS A 97 3.38 -14.68 11.86
C LYS A 97 4.69 -15.10 11.18
N ARG A 98 5.76 -15.21 11.95
CA ARG A 98 6.98 -15.85 11.45
C ARG A 98 6.83 -17.37 11.55
N THR A 99 7.08 -18.05 10.42
CA THR A 99 6.92 -19.50 10.34
C THR A 99 8.11 -20.10 9.57
N PRO A 100 8.90 -20.99 10.19
CA PRO A 100 9.94 -21.74 9.48
C PRO A 100 9.34 -22.49 8.29
N PHE A 101 10.10 -22.63 7.21
CA PHE A 101 9.58 -23.22 5.97
C PHE A 101 8.97 -24.62 6.18
N THR A 102 9.60 -25.44 6.99
CA THR A 102 9.14 -26.82 7.28
C THR A 102 7.85 -26.89 8.13
N GLU A 103 7.41 -25.74 8.70
CA GLU A 103 6.21 -25.62 9.54
C GLU A 103 5.08 -24.86 8.82
N VAL A 104 5.29 -24.49 7.56
CA VAL A 104 4.27 -23.80 6.75
C VAL A 104 3.11 -24.75 6.51
N SER A 105 1.95 -24.43 7.09
CA SER A 105 0.68 -25.11 6.79
C SER A 105 -0.05 -24.43 5.64
N ASP A 106 -0.95 -25.17 4.97
CA ASP A 106 -1.81 -24.62 3.92
C ASP A 106 -2.62 -23.42 4.41
N ALA A 107 -3.19 -23.50 5.62
CA ALA A 107 -3.95 -22.40 6.22
C ALA A 107 -3.09 -21.14 6.40
N TYR A 108 -1.86 -21.28 6.92
CA TYR A 108 -0.94 -20.13 7.03
C TYR A 108 -0.55 -19.57 5.66
N PHE A 109 -0.28 -20.44 4.70
CA PHE A 109 0.00 -20.04 3.33
C PHE A 109 -1.16 -19.22 2.76
N ASP A 110 -2.39 -19.73 2.87
CA ASP A 110 -3.60 -19.06 2.38
C ASP A 110 -3.81 -17.71 3.08
N ASP A 111 -3.64 -17.62 4.39
CA ASP A 111 -3.74 -16.36 5.15
C ASP A 111 -2.78 -15.30 4.60
N VAL A 112 -1.50 -15.66 4.41
CA VAL A 112 -0.49 -14.72 3.89
C VAL A 112 -0.82 -14.29 2.46
N ILE A 113 -1.19 -15.23 1.59
CA ILE A 113 -1.54 -14.93 0.19
C ILE A 113 -2.81 -14.09 0.11
N ASN A 114 -3.83 -14.41 0.91
CA ASN A 114 -5.09 -13.66 0.92
C ASN A 114 -4.87 -12.20 1.32
N VAL A 115 -4.10 -11.95 2.39
CA VAL A 115 -3.87 -10.60 2.89
C VAL A 115 -2.94 -9.78 1.97
N ASN A 116 -1.89 -10.38 1.39
CA ASN A 116 -0.84 -9.61 0.69
C ASN A 116 -0.95 -9.63 -0.84
N ALA A 117 -1.52 -10.69 -1.42
CA ALA A 117 -1.57 -10.88 -2.87
C ALA A 117 -3.01 -10.80 -3.42
N ARG A 118 -3.92 -11.63 -2.90
CA ARG A 118 -5.32 -11.64 -3.33
C ARG A 118 -6.00 -10.28 -3.10
N SER A 119 -5.74 -9.63 -1.97
CA SER A 119 -6.27 -8.30 -1.64
C SER A 119 -5.94 -7.25 -2.70
N VAL A 120 -4.69 -7.23 -3.19
CA VAL A 120 -4.24 -6.30 -4.25
C VAL A 120 -5.03 -6.52 -5.53
N VAL A 121 -5.24 -7.79 -5.91
CA VAL A 121 -6.06 -8.16 -7.08
C VAL A 121 -7.51 -7.72 -6.87
N ALA A 122 -8.09 -8.00 -5.70
CA ALA A 122 -9.49 -7.71 -5.38
C ALA A 122 -9.78 -6.20 -5.43
N PHE A 123 -9.02 -5.38 -4.70
CA PHE A 123 -9.20 -3.91 -4.73
C PHE A 123 -8.99 -3.34 -6.13
N SER A 124 -7.93 -3.75 -6.82
CA SER A 124 -7.66 -3.26 -8.18
C SER A 124 -8.79 -3.62 -9.15
N ARG A 125 -9.26 -4.88 -9.11
CA ARG A 125 -10.39 -5.33 -9.93
C ARG A 125 -11.66 -4.54 -9.66
N ALA A 126 -11.95 -4.23 -8.39
CA ALA A 126 -13.15 -3.49 -8.01
C ALA A 126 -13.09 -2.01 -8.42
N VAL A 127 -11.90 -1.38 -8.41
CA VAL A 127 -11.71 0.05 -8.73
C VAL A 127 -11.59 0.30 -10.24
N VAL A 128 -10.98 -0.60 -11.00
CA VAL A 128 -10.70 -0.42 -12.45
C VAL A 128 -11.93 -0.04 -13.27
N PRO A 129 -13.14 -0.62 -13.10
CA PRO A 129 -14.31 -0.21 -13.87
C PRO A 129 -14.68 1.27 -13.69
N ALA A 130 -14.56 1.81 -12.46
CA ALA A 130 -14.79 3.22 -12.19
C ALA A 130 -13.69 4.10 -12.81
N MET A 131 -12.42 3.69 -12.72
CA MET A 131 -11.31 4.38 -13.35
C MET A 131 -11.45 4.43 -14.88
N ARG A 132 -11.89 3.34 -15.53
CA ARG A 132 -12.23 3.33 -16.97
C ARG A 132 -13.30 4.34 -17.31
N LYS A 133 -14.41 4.34 -16.57
CA LYS A 133 -15.52 5.25 -16.81
C LYS A 133 -15.14 6.72 -16.67
N GLN A 134 -14.24 7.06 -15.76
CA GLN A 134 -13.76 8.43 -15.53
C GLN A 134 -12.59 8.85 -16.44
N GLY A 135 -12.06 7.92 -17.26
CA GLY A 135 -11.02 8.19 -18.27
C GLY A 135 -9.60 8.02 -17.80
N GLY A 136 -9.34 7.28 -16.73
CA GLY A 136 -8.01 6.95 -16.25
C GLY A 136 -7.87 7.00 -14.73
N GLY A 137 -6.65 6.75 -14.24
CA GLY A 137 -6.32 6.76 -12.82
C GLY A 137 -4.89 6.29 -12.53
N ALA A 138 -4.56 6.20 -11.26
CA ALA A 138 -3.28 5.66 -10.82
C ALA A 138 -3.47 4.59 -9.73
N ILE A 139 -2.78 3.47 -9.88
CA ILE A 139 -2.71 2.41 -8.86
C ILE A 139 -1.26 2.32 -8.38
N VAL A 140 -1.05 2.42 -7.07
CA VAL A 140 0.26 2.24 -6.47
C VAL A 140 0.20 1.08 -5.48
N ASN A 141 0.92 0.01 -5.79
CA ASN A 141 1.01 -1.16 -4.94
C ASN A 141 2.17 -1.03 -3.94
N VAL A 142 2.01 -1.60 -2.75
CA VAL A 142 3.11 -1.70 -1.78
C VAL A 142 3.68 -3.11 -1.81
N THR A 143 4.88 -3.23 -2.37
CA THR A 143 5.69 -4.44 -2.33
C THR A 143 6.60 -4.42 -1.10
N SER A 144 7.83 -4.87 -1.18
CA SER A 144 8.81 -4.85 -0.09
C SER A 144 10.20 -5.20 -0.64
N ILE A 145 11.24 -4.71 -0.01
CA ILE A 145 12.60 -5.19 -0.21
C ILE A 145 12.68 -6.73 -0.06
N ALA A 146 11.83 -7.32 0.80
CA ALA A 146 11.75 -8.77 1.00
C ALA A 146 11.44 -9.53 -0.30
N ALA A 147 10.72 -8.92 -1.24
CA ALA A 147 10.44 -9.50 -2.56
C ALA A 147 11.71 -9.81 -3.38
N ARG A 148 12.82 -9.15 -3.07
CA ARG A 148 14.09 -9.28 -3.79
C ARG A 148 15.06 -10.25 -3.11
N HIS A 149 15.15 -10.21 -1.78
CA HIS A 149 16.12 -11.02 -1.04
C HIS A 149 15.49 -12.21 -0.28
N GLY A 150 14.18 -12.45 -0.45
CA GLY A 150 13.51 -13.63 0.14
C GLY A 150 13.03 -13.45 1.58
N GLY A 151 13.21 -12.25 2.18
CA GLY A 151 12.86 -12.00 3.59
C GLY A 151 13.91 -12.55 4.58
N GLY A 152 13.70 -12.28 5.85
CA GLY A 152 14.47 -12.88 6.94
C GLY A 152 13.83 -14.21 7.40
N PRO A 153 14.43 -14.87 8.41
CA PRO A 153 13.92 -16.14 8.93
C PRO A 153 12.41 -16.09 9.26
N GLY A 154 11.67 -17.07 8.77
CA GLY A 154 10.23 -17.20 8.95
C GLY A 154 9.37 -16.22 8.14
N ALA A 155 9.93 -15.46 7.20
CA ALA A 155 9.21 -14.50 6.38
C ALA A 155 9.10 -14.90 4.89
N LEU A 156 9.43 -16.15 4.54
CA LEU A 156 9.53 -16.62 3.16
C LEU A 156 8.21 -16.42 2.37
N ILE A 157 7.07 -16.86 2.94
CA ILE A 157 5.79 -16.78 2.23
C ILE A 157 5.35 -15.32 2.04
N TYR A 158 5.60 -14.47 3.06
CA TYR A 158 5.40 -13.03 2.92
C TYR A 158 6.26 -12.45 1.78
N ALA A 159 7.56 -12.78 1.76
CA ALA A 159 8.46 -12.31 0.71
C ALA A 159 8.00 -12.75 -0.68
N ALA A 160 7.59 -14.02 -0.83
CA ALA A 160 7.03 -14.55 -2.07
C ALA A 160 5.74 -13.82 -2.48
N SER A 161 4.83 -13.51 -1.52
CA SER A 161 3.62 -12.73 -1.79
C SER A 161 3.94 -11.32 -2.29
N LYS A 162 5.00 -10.69 -1.77
CA LYS A 162 5.47 -9.37 -2.24
C LYS A 162 6.19 -9.45 -3.60
N GLY A 163 6.83 -10.59 -3.91
CA GLY A 163 7.31 -10.92 -5.26
C GLY A 163 6.17 -11.03 -6.27
N PHE A 164 5.06 -11.70 -5.88
CA PHE A 164 3.83 -11.74 -6.67
C PHE A 164 3.33 -10.32 -6.99
N VAL A 165 3.22 -9.43 -6.00
CA VAL A 165 2.78 -8.04 -6.18
C VAL A 165 3.71 -7.29 -7.14
N SER A 166 5.02 -7.52 -7.06
CA SER A 166 6.00 -6.89 -7.96
C SER A 166 5.79 -7.30 -9.42
N THR A 167 5.54 -8.58 -9.68
CA THR A 167 5.25 -9.09 -11.02
C THR A 167 3.87 -8.64 -11.50
N LEU A 168 2.85 -8.72 -10.64
CA LEU A 168 1.49 -8.26 -10.91
C LEU A 168 1.47 -6.78 -11.34
N THR A 169 2.23 -5.91 -10.66
CA THR A 169 2.36 -4.49 -11.00
C THR A 169 2.75 -4.29 -12.45
N ARG A 170 3.76 -5.03 -12.93
CA ARG A 170 4.23 -4.94 -14.32
C ARG A 170 3.20 -5.47 -15.33
N GLY A 171 2.50 -6.55 -14.98
CA GLY A 171 1.43 -7.11 -15.80
C GLY A 171 0.26 -6.14 -15.94
N MET A 172 -0.23 -5.63 -14.82
CA MET A 172 -1.32 -4.65 -14.78
C MET A 172 -0.96 -3.35 -15.52
N ALA A 173 0.28 -2.89 -15.40
CA ALA A 173 0.74 -1.69 -16.12
C ALA A 173 0.61 -1.83 -17.64
N LYS A 174 0.89 -3.01 -18.19
CA LYS A 174 0.72 -3.27 -19.63
C LYS A 174 -0.76 -3.41 -20.01
N GLU A 175 -1.52 -4.14 -19.22
CA GLU A 175 -2.91 -4.47 -19.53
C GLU A 175 -3.85 -3.27 -19.40
N LEU A 176 -3.60 -2.38 -18.44
CA LEU A 176 -4.47 -1.22 -18.14
C LEU A 176 -4.05 0.08 -18.84
N MET A 177 -2.95 0.08 -19.60
CA MET A 177 -2.50 1.26 -20.38
C MET A 177 -3.55 1.77 -21.36
N PRO A 178 -4.28 0.93 -22.12
CA PRO A 178 -5.34 1.39 -23.02
C PRO A 178 -6.45 2.17 -22.30
N ASP A 179 -6.65 1.90 -21.00
CA ASP A 179 -7.61 2.59 -20.13
C ASP A 179 -7.03 3.87 -19.50
N ARG A 180 -5.80 4.26 -19.82
CA ARG A 180 -5.06 5.37 -19.20
C ARG A 180 -4.93 5.21 -17.67
N ILE A 181 -4.77 3.98 -17.21
CA ILE A 181 -4.52 3.67 -15.79
C ILE A 181 -3.03 3.31 -15.65
N ARG A 182 -2.28 4.13 -14.93
CA ARG A 182 -0.89 3.85 -14.61
C ARG A 182 -0.84 2.93 -13.37
N VAL A 183 0.04 1.95 -13.40
CA VAL A 183 0.22 1.02 -12.27
C VAL A 183 1.69 0.94 -11.92
N ASN A 184 2.04 1.32 -10.71
CA ASN A 184 3.40 1.32 -10.19
C ASN A 184 3.43 0.72 -8.78
N ALA A 185 4.61 0.60 -8.19
CA ALA A 185 4.75 0.14 -6.82
C ALA A 185 5.80 0.94 -6.05
N VAL A 186 5.66 0.95 -4.73
CA VAL A 186 6.69 1.35 -3.77
C VAL A 186 7.17 0.10 -3.07
N SER A 187 8.49 -0.03 -2.91
CA SER A 187 9.16 -1.14 -2.22
C SER A 187 9.87 -0.59 -0.96
N PRO A 188 9.18 -0.55 0.19
CA PRO A 188 9.82 -0.13 1.42
C PRO A 188 10.88 -1.11 1.89
N GLY A 189 11.93 -0.58 2.49
CA GLY A 189 12.87 -1.34 3.33
C GLY A 189 12.30 -1.55 4.73
N VAL A 190 13.15 -1.43 5.74
CA VAL A 190 12.74 -1.54 7.14
C VAL A 190 12.24 -0.18 7.63
N ILE A 191 10.92 -0.03 7.68
CA ILE A 191 10.22 1.18 8.11
C ILE A 191 9.63 0.97 9.50
N MET A 192 9.94 1.82 10.47
CA MET A 192 9.46 1.68 11.85
C MET A 192 7.96 1.92 11.93
N THR A 193 7.20 0.85 12.09
CA THR A 193 5.74 0.81 12.08
C THR A 193 5.27 -0.27 13.06
N PRO A 194 3.98 -0.32 13.43
CA PRO A 194 3.43 -1.42 14.23
C PRO A 194 3.71 -2.83 13.65
N PHE A 195 3.99 -2.94 12.35
CA PHE A 195 4.42 -4.20 11.75
C PHE A 195 5.74 -4.71 12.36
N HIS A 196 6.76 -3.84 12.49
CA HIS A 196 8.03 -4.24 13.09
C HIS A 196 7.95 -4.38 14.61
N GLU A 197 7.11 -3.59 15.28
CA GLU A 197 6.82 -3.77 16.72
C GLU A 197 6.24 -5.15 17.00
N GLN A 198 5.41 -5.66 16.11
CA GLN A 198 4.74 -6.97 16.27
C GLN A 198 5.63 -8.15 15.83
N PHE A 199 6.43 -7.99 14.77
CA PHE A 199 7.07 -9.12 14.09
C PHE A 199 8.60 -9.12 14.17
N SER A 200 9.23 -8.17 14.89
CA SER A 200 10.69 -8.10 14.99
C SER A 200 11.13 -7.96 16.45
N THR A 201 12.17 -8.70 16.83
CA THR A 201 12.84 -8.54 18.12
C THR A 201 13.79 -7.34 18.09
N GLU A 202 14.21 -6.83 19.26
CA GLU A 202 15.21 -5.76 19.35
C GLU A 202 16.51 -6.13 18.63
N ALA A 203 17.00 -7.36 18.81
CA ALA A 203 18.20 -7.84 18.13
C ALA A 203 18.05 -7.84 16.60
N GLN A 204 16.85 -8.14 16.07
CA GLN A 204 16.58 -8.04 14.64
C GLN A 204 16.55 -6.58 14.17
N ILE A 205 15.95 -5.68 14.98
CA ILE A 205 15.94 -4.24 14.69
C ILE A 205 17.36 -3.69 14.63
N ASP A 206 18.24 -4.06 15.56
CA ASP A 206 19.64 -3.64 15.57
C ASP A 206 20.41 -4.20 14.37
N ALA A 207 20.19 -5.47 14.02
CA ALA A 207 20.78 -6.08 12.83
C ALA A 207 20.33 -5.38 11.53
N PHE A 208 19.04 -4.99 11.44
CA PHE A 208 18.54 -4.18 10.32
C PHE A 208 19.25 -2.84 10.25
N ARG A 209 19.34 -2.11 11.38
CA ARG A 209 20.03 -0.81 11.44
C ARG A 209 21.48 -0.90 10.93
N GLN A 210 22.19 -1.95 11.31
CA GLN A 210 23.57 -2.18 10.86
C GLN A 210 23.67 -2.51 9.35
N SER A 211 22.64 -3.12 8.78
CA SER A 211 22.61 -3.49 7.35
C SER A 211 22.19 -2.36 6.41
N ILE A 212 21.66 -1.27 6.95
CA ILE A 212 21.17 -0.13 6.16
C ILE A 212 22.31 0.91 6.02
N PRO A 213 22.75 1.26 4.80
CA PRO A 213 23.81 2.24 4.58
C PRO A 213 23.55 3.61 5.24
N MET A 214 22.29 4.07 5.33
CA MET A 214 21.95 5.27 6.06
C MET A 214 22.05 5.15 7.59
N GLY A 215 22.38 3.97 8.15
CA GLY A 215 22.61 3.72 9.56
C GLY A 215 21.38 3.80 10.48
N ARG A 216 20.20 3.86 9.90
CA ARG A 216 18.92 3.95 10.63
C ARG A 216 17.78 3.26 9.88
N LEU A 217 16.71 2.95 10.60
CA LEU A 217 15.45 2.56 9.99
C LEU A 217 14.78 3.80 9.36
N GLY A 218 13.91 3.56 8.40
CA GLY A 218 13.06 4.60 7.83
C GLY A 218 11.84 4.89 8.70
N ASP A 219 11.31 6.10 8.58
CA ASP A 219 10.02 6.49 9.13
C ASP A 219 8.90 6.36 8.10
N PRO A 220 7.65 6.12 8.52
CA PRO A 220 6.50 6.01 7.60
C PRO A 220 6.36 7.19 6.63
N ASP A 221 6.63 8.41 7.08
CA ASP A 221 6.52 9.62 6.28
C ASP A 221 7.51 9.65 5.11
N GLU A 222 8.66 8.96 5.23
CA GLU A 222 9.68 8.89 4.17
C GLU A 222 9.23 8.09 2.94
N CYS A 223 8.19 7.25 3.08
CA CYS A 223 7.56 6.58 1.94
C CYS A 223 6.58 7.49 1.18
N SER A 224 6.08 8.55 1.81
CA SER A 224 4.99 9.37 1.29
C SER A 224 5.34 10.07 -0.03
N GLY A 225 6.57 10.55 -0.16
CA GLY A 225 7.04 11.21 -1.38
C GLY A 225 6.95 10.32 -2.62
N ALA A 226 7.24 9.03 -2.48
CA ALA A 226 7.14 8.07 -3.58
C ALA A 226 5.67 7.84 -3.99
N PHE A 227 4.75 7.76 -3.05
CA PHE A 227 3.31 7.64 -3.35
C PHE A 227 2.78 8.88 -4.08
N LEU A 228 3.09 10.07 -3.57
CA LEU A 228 2.68 11.32 -4.17
C LEU A 228 3.22 11.46 -5.60
N TYR A 229 4.50 11.16 -5.81
CA TYR A 229 5.13 11.17 -7.12
C TYR A 229 4.43 10.23 -8.10
N LEU A 230 4.23 8.95 -7.72
CA LEU A 230 3.62 7.96 -8.60
C LEU A 230 2.14 8.21 -8.87
N ALA A 231 1.43 8.87 -7.95
CA ALA A 231 0.04 9.28 -8.13
C ALA A 231 -0.10 10.50 -9.05
N SER A 232 0.89 11.40 -9.06
CA SER A 232 0.86 12.65 -9.83
C SER A 232 0.89 12.38 -11.34
N GLU A 233 -0.06 12.97 -12.06
CA GLU A 233 -0.09 12.96 -13.52
C GLU A 233 0.98 13.89 -14.11
N THR A 234 1.21 15.04 -13.46
CA THR A 234 2.20 16.03 -13.90
C THR A 234 3.63 15.48 -13.79
N LEU A 235 3.94 14.75 -12.72
CA LEU A 235 5.31 14.29 -12.45
C LEU A 235 5.61 12.88 -12.99
N ALA A 236 4.58 12.03 -13.12
CA ALA A 236 4.74 10.61 -13.43
C ALA A 236 3.88 10.14 -14.61
N SER A 237 3.46 11.04 -15.52
CA SER A 237 2.62 10.68 -16.67
C SER A 237 3.26 9.63 -17.59
N TYR A 238 4.60 9.57 -17.64
CA TYR A 238 5.35 8.60 -18.46
C TYR A 238 5.94 7.47 -17.59
N VAL A 239 5.45 7.27 -16.36
CA VAL A 239 5.94 6.27 -15.40
C VAL A 239 4.84 5.24 -15.14
N THR A 240 5.05 4.01 -15.64
CA THR A 240 4.18 2.86 -15.35
C THR A 240 5.00 1.57 -15.31
N GLY A 241 4.58 0.59 -14.53
CA GLY A 241 5.27 -0.68 -14.31
C GLY A 241 6.54 -0.58 -13.46
N GLN A 242 6.81 0.58 -12.86
CA GLN A 242 8.02 0.81 -12.08
C GLN A 242 7.82 0.47 -10.61
N ILE A 243 8.92 0.10 -9.95
CA ILE A 243 8.97 -0.15 -8.51
C ILE A 243 10.03 0.78 -7.93
N ILE A 244 9.60 1.72 -7.07
CA ILE A 244 10.51 2.66 -6.40
C ILE A 244 10.94 2.07 -5.06
N GLU A 245 12.23 1.88 -4.89
CA GLU A 245 12.83 1.43 -3.64
C GLU A 245 12.94 2.61 -2.66
N VAL A 246 12.42 2.43 -1.42
CA VAL A 246 12.55 3.38 -0.30
C VAL A 246 13.13 2.62 0.88
N ASN A 247 14.46 2.45 0.93
CA ASN A 247 15.10 1.48 1.81
C ASN A 247 16.43 1.93 2.42
N GLY A 248 16.78 3.22 2.37
CA GLY A 248 18.01 3.75 2.95
C GLY A 248 19.29 3.19 2.32
N GLY A 249 19.21 2.68 1.09
CA GLY A 249 20.34 2.05 0.39
C GLY A 249 20.55 0.57 0.74
N GLN A 250 19.66 -0.04 1.53
CA GLN A 250 19.79 -1.44 1.95
C GLN A 250 19.78 -2.42 0.74
N LEU A 251 19.08 -2.05 -0.33
CA LEU A 251 19.09 -2.78 -1.59
C LEU A 251 19.10 -1.79 -2.75
N MET A 252 20.04 -1.96 -3.66
CA MET A 252 20.18 -1.21 -4.90
C MET A 252 19.99 -2.17 -6.08
N VAL A 253 19.01 -1.94 -6.96
CA VAL A 253 18.63 -2.81 -8.09
C VAL A 253 18.49 -2.00 -9.38
#